data_d614bf4d44c171d53c6335279be000a2
#
_entry.id   d614bf4d44c171d53c6335279be000a2
#
_cell.length_a   1.000
_cell.length_b   1.000
_cell.length_c   1.000
_cell.angle_alpha   90.00
_cell.angle_beta   90.00
_cell.angle_gamma   90.00
#
_symmetry.space_group_name_H-M   'P 1'
#
loop_
_entity.id
_entity.type
_entity.pdbx_description
1 polymer ?
#
loop_
_entity_poly.entity_id
_entity_poly.type
_entity_poly.pdbx_seq_one_letter_code
_entity_poly.pdbx_strand_id
1 'polypeptide(L)'
;MPISESMVQDIVQEVMAKMQIADAPTGKHGVFKEMNDAIEAAKKAELIVKKMSMDQREKIITCIRKKIKENAEVMARMGVDETGMGNVGDKILKHHLVADKTPGTEDITTTAWSGDRGLTLIEMGPFGVIGAITPCTNPSETILCNTMGMLAGGNTVVFNPHPAAIKTSIFAINLVNEASLESGGPDNIAVTVEKPTLETSN
;
A
#
# COMPACT_ATOMS: atom_id res chain seq x y z
N MET A 1 1.46 -2.60 45.25
CA MET A 1 1.32 -4.05 45.08
C MET A 1 1.99 -4.38 43.74
N PRO A 2 2.91 -5.34 43.69
CA PRO A 2 3.47 -5.75 42.42
C PRO A 2 2.39 -6.46 41.55
N ILE A 3 2.28 -6.07 40.31
CA ILE A 3 1.39 -6.70 39.32
C ILE A 3 1.93 -8.13 39.10
N SER A 4 1.09 -9.15 39.33
CA SER A 4 1.52 -10.54 39.14
C SER A 4 1.57 -10.87 37.65
N GLU A 5 2.47 -11.80 37.24
CA GLU A 5 2.57 -12.27 35.85
C GLU A 5 1.23 -12.84 35.30
N SER A 6 0.46 -13.48 36.18
CA SER A 6 -0.87 -13.97 35.80
C SER A 6 -1.85 -12.83 35.45
N MET A 7 -1.79 -11.72 36.18
CA MET A 7 -2.63 -10.54 35.91
C MET A 7 -2.25 -9.84 34.61
N VAL A 8 -0.98 -9.86 34.24
CA VAL A 8 -0.50 -9.35 32.94
C VAL A 8 -0.95 -10.28 31.81
N GLN A 9 -0.88 -11.60 31.99
CA GLN A 9 -1.36 -12.58 31.02
C GLN A 9 -2.87 -12.50 30.81
N ASP A 10 -3.66 -12.32 31.89
CA ASP A 10 -5.12 -12.17 31.82
C ASP A 10 -5.51 -10.86 31.09
N ILE A 11 -4.81 -9.75 31.36
CA ILE A 11 -5.02 -8.47 30.67
C ILE A 11 -4.62 -8.58 29.19
N VAL A 12 -3.52 -9.25 28.89
CA VAL A 12 -3.10 -9.49 27.50
C VAL A 12 -4.11 -10.36 26.76
N GLN A 13 -4.61 -11.44 27.37
CA GLN A 13 -5.66 -12.27 26.78
C GLN A 13 -6.99 -11.51 26.64
N GLU A 14 -7.37 -10.69 27.60
CA GLU A 14 -8.60 -9.87 27.52
C GLU A 14 -8.47 -8.76 26.48
N VAL A 15 -7.29 -8.14 26.36
CA VAL A 15 -6.99 -7.17 25.31
C VAL A 15 -6.93 -7.85 23.92
N MET A 16 -6.35 -9.03 23.82
CA MET A 16 -6.35 -9.83 22.59
C MET A 16 -7.74 -10.35 22.23
N ALA A 17 -8.57 -10.70 23.21
CA ALA A 17 -9.97 -11.09 23.00
C ALA A 17 -10.88 -9.88 22.65
N LYS A 18 -10.61 -8.70 23.21
CA LYS A 18 -11.28 -7.44 22.83
C LYS A 18 -10.72 -6.84 21.54
N MET A 19 -9.48 -7.18 21.19
CA MET A 19 -8.89 -7.03 19.88
C MET A 19 -9.20 -8.26 18.99
N GLN A 20 -10.29 -8.99 19.23
CA GLN A 20 -10.82 -9.87 18.20
C GLN A 20 -11.10 -8.99 16.98
N ILE A 21 -10.05 -8.79 16.24
CA ILE A 21 -10.09 -8.63 14.82
C ILE A 21 -10.83 -9.88 14.37
N ALA A 22 -12.14 -9.77 14.18
CA ALA A 22 -12.91 -10.78 13.49
C ALA A 22 -12.04 -11.17 12.28
N ASP A 23 -11.78 -12.47 12.09
CA ASP A 23 -10.87 -12.99 11.09
C ASP A 23 -10.93 -12.10 9.86
N ALA A 24 -9.83 -11.39 9.59
CA ALA A 24 -9.77 -10.60 8.38
C ALA A 24 -9.89 -11.59 7.23
N PRO A 25 -10.74 -11.32 6.24
CA PRO A 25 -10.81 -12.19 5.08
C PRO A 25 -9.37 -12.41 4.58
N THR A 26 -8.95 -13.67 4.54
CA THR A 26 -7.57 -14.04 4.24
C THR A 26 -7.34 -14.02 2.73
N GLY A 27 -7.00 -12.84 2.21
CA GLY A 27 -6.40 -12.72 0.89
C GLY A 27 -4.88 -12.97 0.99
N LYS A 28 -4.30 -13.63 0.02
CA LYS A 28 -2.85 -13.79 -0.03
C LYS A 28 -2.23 -12.46 -0.44
N HIS A 29 -1.53 -11.79 0.50
CA HIS A 29 -0.83 -10.52 0.26
C HIS A 29 -1.65 -9.46 -0.52
N GLY A 30 -2.88 -9.20 -0.05
CA GLY A 30 -3.73 -8.16 -0.62
C GLY A 30 -4.64 -8.61 -1.77
N VAL A 31 -4.73 -9.91 -2.09
CA VAL A 31 -5.59 -10.42 -3.18
C VAL A 31 -6.78 -11.18 -2.60
N PHE A 32 -8.00 -10.77 -2.95
CA PHE A 32 -9.25 -11.28 -2.39
C PHE A 32 -10.17 -11.81 -3.49
N LYS A 33 -11.17 -12.60 -3.11
CA LYS A 33 -12.23 -13.04 -4.03
C LYS A 33 -13.27 -11.95 -4.24
N GLU A 34 -13.69 -11.32 -3.14
CA GLU A 34 -14.75 -10.32 -3.12
C GLU A 34 -14.18 -8.92 -2.84
N MET A 35 -14.73 -7.90 -3.51
CA MET A 35 -14.27 -6.52 -3.35
C MET A 35 -14.53 -5.99 -1.93
N ASN A 36 -15.65 -6.36 -1.33
CA ASN A 36 -15.96 -5.93 0.05
C ASN A 36 -14.94 -6.47 1.06
N ASP A 37 -14.45 -7.69 0.88
CA ASP A 37 -13.41 -8.28 1.74
C ASP A 37 -12.09 -7.53 1.59
N ALA A 38 -11.73 -7.15 0.36
CA ALA A 38 -10.55 -6.32 0.08
C ALA A 38 -10.67 -4.94 0.75
N ILE A 39 -11.82 -4.30 0.63
CA ILE A 39 -12.09 -2.99 1.27
C ILE A 39 -11.98 -3.09 2.80
N GLU A 40 -12.56 -4.10 3.42
CA GLU A 40 -12.50 -4.28 4.88
C GLU A 40 -11.07 -4.59 5.36
N ALA A 41 -10.28 -5.35 4.58
CA ALA A 41 -8.86 -5.57 4.87
C ALA A 41 -8.06 -4.26 4.78
N ALA A 42 -8.27 -3.46 3.73
CA ALA A 42 -7.63 -2.16 3.57
C ALA A 42 -8.00 -1.17 4.70
N LYS A 43 -9.27 -1.17 5.16
CA LYS A 43 -9.69 -0.35 6.31
C LYS A 43 -8.96 -0.75 7.59
N LYS A 44 -8.77 -2.04 7.83
CA LYS A 44 -8.01 -2.52 9.01
C LYS A 44 -6.54 -2.11 8.92
N ALA A 45 -5.92 -2.24 7.76
CA ALA A 45 -4.56 -1.79 7.52
C ALA A 45 -4.43 -0.26 7.69
N GLU A 46 -5.41 0.53 7.22
CA GLU A 46 -5.43 1.98 7.35
C GLU A 46 -5.36 2.43 8.82
N LEU A 47 -6.11 1.79 9.71
CA LEU A 47 -6.08 2.11 11.15
C LEU A 47 -4.68 1.96 11.76
N ILE A 48 -3.84 1.11 11.19
CA ILE A 48 -2.44 0.93 11.58
C ILE A 48 -1.57 2.00 10.89
N VAL A 49 -1.67 2.13 9.57
CA VAL A 49 -0.90 3.08 8.76
C VAL A 49 -1.08 4.51 9.24
N LYS A 50 -2.30 4.91 9.57
CA LYS A 50 -2.65 6.23 10.13
C LYS A 50 -1.90 6.58 11.40
N LYS A 51 -1.52 5.58 12.20
CA LYS A 51 -0.78 5.76 13.46
C LYS A 51 0.74 5.68 13.28
N MET A 52 1.21 5.30 12.10
CA MET A 52 2.64 5.18 11.82
C MET A 52 3.29 6.56 11.73
N SER A 53 4.50 6.66 12.27
CA SER A 53 5.34 7.84 12.07
C SER A 53 5.79 7.97 10.60
N MET A 54 6.27 9.15 10.21
CA MET A 54 6.88 9.37 8.90
C MET A 54 8.04 8.39 8.66
N ASP A 55 8.91 8.18 9.66
CA ASP A 55 10.04 7.25 9.57
C ASP A 55 9.60 5.80 9.33
N GLN A 56 8.51 5.37 9.94
CA GLN A 56 7.98 4.02 9.72
C GLN A 56 7.46 3.85 8.29
N ARG A 57 6.72 4.83 7.77
CA ARG A 57 6.23 4.85 6.39
C ARG A 57 7.39 4.91 5.39
N GLU A 58 8.42 5.73 5.68
CA GLU A 58 9.62 5.82 4.84
C GLU A 58 10.39 4.51 4.77
N LYS A 59 10.50 3.76 5.86
CA LYS A 59 11.11 2.41 5.83
C LYS A 59 10.39 1.47 4.87
N ILE A 60 9.05 1.49 4.86
CA ILE A 60 8.27 0.68 3.93
C ILE A 60 8.53 1.14 2.49
N ILE A 61 8.46 2.45 2.22
CA ILE A 61 8.70 3.03 0.88
C ILE A 61 10.11 2.68 0.38
N THR A 62 11.12 2.79 1.24
CA THR A 62 12.49 2.40 0.90
C THR A 62 12.58 0.92 0.54
N CYS A 63 11.89 0.04 1.27
CA CYS A 63 11.83 -1.39 0.95
C CYS A 63 11.10 -1.64 -0.37
N ILE A 64 9.99 -0.95 -0.64
CA ILE A 64 9.28 -1.00 -1.92
C ILE A 64 10.21 -0.60 -3.07
N ARG A 65 10.91 0.53 -2.95
CA ARG A 65 11.89 1.01 -3.96
C ARG A 65 12.96 -0.04 -4.26
N LYS A 66 13.49 -0.69 -3.22
CA LYS A 66 14.47 -1.77 -3.37
C LYS A 66 13.88 -2.96 -4.13
N LYS A 67 12.70 -3.46 -3.71
CA LYS A 67 12.04 -4.59 -4.35
C LYS A 67 11.65 -4.29 -5.82
N ILE A 68 11.26 -3.06 -6.15
CA ILE A 68 11.01 -2.64 -7.53
C ILE A 68 12.26 -2.85 -8.39
N LYS A 69 13.43 -2.39 -7.93
CA LYS A 69 14.70 -2.53 -8.67
C LYS A 69 15.09 -3.99 -8.86
N GLU A 70 14.92 -4.81 -7.81
CA GLU A 70 15.24 -6.24 -7.85
C GLU A 70 14.32 -7.02 -8.80
N ASN A 71 13.08 -6.57 -8.98
CA ASN A 71 12.06 -7.25 -9.80
C ASN A 71 11.72 -6.53 -11.11
N ALA A 72 12.48 -5.48 -11.48
CA ALA A 72 12.18 -4.65 -12.64
C ALA A 72 12.09 -5.45 -13.95
N GLU A 73 13.00 -6.40 -14.19
CA GLU A 73 12.98 -7.24 -15.37
C GLU A 73 11.79 -8.19 -15.40
N VAL A 74 11.47 -8.81 -14.26
CA VAL A 74 10.33 -9.75 -14.15
C VAL A 74 9.02 -9.02 -14.46
N MET A 75 8.78 -7.86 -13.81
CA MET A 75 7.58 -7.06 -14.03
C MET A 75 7.48 -6.53 -15.47
N ALA A 76 8.62 -6.12 -16.04
CA ALA A 76 8.67 -5.62 -17.42
C ALA A 76 8.27 -6.72 -18.42
N ARG A 77 8.81 -7.94 -18.28
CA ARG A 77 8.46 -9.09 -19.12
C ARG A 77 6.98 -9.46 -18.95
N MET A 78 6.51 -9.62 -17.69
CA MET A 78 5.11 -9.91 -17.40
C MET A 78 4.17 -8.89 -18.05
N GLY A 79 4.48 -7.59 -17.91
CA GLY A 79 3.66 -6.53 -18.47
C GLY A 79 3.58 -6.56 -20.00
N VAL A 80 4.69 -6.81 -20.69
CA VAL A 80 4.72 -6.94 -22.16
C VAL A 80 3.98 -8.20 -22.62
N ASP A 81 4.25 -9.34 -21.96
CA ASP A 81 3.67 -10.63 -22.33
C ASP A 81 2.14 -10.65 -22.13
N GLU A 82 1.65 -10.02 -21.04
CA GLU A 82 0.22 -9.99 -20.72
C GLU A 82 -0.56 -8.97 -21.55
N THR A 83 0.03 -7.80 -21.80
CA THR A 83 -0.71 -6.67 -22.42
C THR A 83 -0.40 -6.48 -23.90
N GLY A 84 0.72 -7.03 -24.39
CA GLY A 84 1.24 -6.76 -25.72
C GLY A 84 1.75 -5.33 -25.92
N MET A 85 1.90 -4.53 -24.85
CA MET A 85 2.21 -3.10 -24.92
C MET A 85 3.64 -2.77 -24.51
N GLY A 86 4.30 -1.97 -25.33
CA GLY A 86 5.66 -1.50 -25.10
C GLY A 86 6.73 -2.56 -25.38
N ASN A 87 7.92 -2.34 -24.89
CA ASN A 87 9.03 -3.28 -24.95
C ASN A 87 9.68 -3.48 -23.58
N VAL A 88 10.31 -4.62 -23.38
CA VAL A 88 10.88 -5.00 -22.08
C VAL A 88 11.95 -4.02 -21.61
N GLY A 89 12.85 -3.57 -22.51
CA GLY A 89 13.94 -2.66 -22.16
C GLY A 89 13.43 -1.32 -21.61
N ASP A 90 12.48 -0.70 -22.28
CA ASP A 90 11.89 0.57 -21.82
C ASP A 90 11.09 0.40 -20.53
N LYS A 91 10.41 -0.73 -20.35
CA LYS A 91 9.68 -1.01 -19.10
C LYS A 91 10.61 -1.24 -17.92
N ILE A 92 11.77 -1.87 -18.11
CA ILE A 92 12.82 -1.96 -17.07
C ILE A 92 13.25 -0.56 -16.64
N LEU A 93 13.56 0.32 -17.60
CA LEU A 93 13.93 1.71 -17.30
C LEU A 93 12.82 2.46 -16.57
N LYS A 94 11.56 2.25 -16.94
CA LYS A 94 10.40 2.82 -16.24
C LYS A 94 10.30 2.35 -14.79
N HIS A 95 10.50 1.07 -14.51
CA HIS A 95 10.48 0.57 -13.13
C HIS A 95 11.60 1.19 -12.29
N HIS A 96 12.82 1.33 -12.84
CA HIS A 96 13.87 2.06 -12.15
C HIS A 96 13.50 3.53 -11.93
N LEU A 97 12.90 4.19 -12.93
CA LEU A 97 12.42 5.56 -12.80
C LEU A 97 11.34 5.69 -11.69
N VAL A 98 10.39 4.76 -11.64
CA VAL A 98 9.36 4.71 -10.57
C VAL A 98 10.03 4.57 -9.20
N ALA A 99 10.99 3.67 -9.06
CA ALA A 99 11.70 3.48 -7.79
C ALA A 99 12.49 4.73 -7.35
N ASP A 100 13.10 5.44 -8.30
CA ASP A 100 14.03 6.54 -7.99
C ASP A 100 13.35 7.92 -7.90
N LYS A 101 12.23 8.10 -8.61
CA LYS A 101 11.64 9.43 -8.82
C LYS A 101 10.22 9.58 -8.29
N THR A 102 9.55 8.49 -7.90
CA THR A 102 8.23 8.64 -7.28
C THR A 102 8.37 9.35 -5.93
N PRO A 103 7.64 10.45 -5.70
CA PRO A 103 7.62 11.13 -4.41
C PRO A 103 7.20 10.21 -3.27
N GLY A 104 7.84 10.38 -2.12
CA GLY A 104 7.55 9.66 -0.88
C GLY A 104 7.28 10.60 0.28
N THR A 105 7.71 10.22 1.48
CA THR A 105 7.53 11.03 2.68
C THR A 105 8.30 12.35 2.63
N GLU A 106 9.35 12.44 1.81
CA GLU A 106 10.14 13.65 1.60
C GLU A 106 9.34 14.84 1.06
N ASP A 107 8.24 14.58 0.34
CA ASP A 107 7.37 15.62 -0.21
C ASP A 107 6.21 16.02 0.74
N ILE A 108 6.04 15.32 1.85
CA ILE A 108 5.03 15.63 2.87
C ILE A 108 5.63 16.64 3.86
N THR A 109 5.65 17.90 3.47
CA THR A 109 6.25 18.99 4.27
C THR A 109 5.21 19.85 4.95
N THR A 110 5.52 20.28 6.19
CA THR A 110 4.70 21.25 6.92
C THR A 110 4.96 22.65 6.37
N THR A 111 3.89 23.39 6.09
CA THR A 111 3.97 24.81 5.72
C THR A 111 3.57 25.67 6.91
N ALA A 112 4.37 26.69 7.22
CA ALA A 112 4.13 27.60 8.33
C ALA A 112 4.11 29.05 7.88
N TRP A 113 3.14 29.81 8.37
CA TRP A 113 3.11 31.27 8.25
C TRP A 113 3.03 31.91 9.63
N SER A 114 3.82 32.92 9.84
CA SER A 114 3.83 33.68 11.09
C SER A 114 3.63 35.16 10.79
N GLY A 115 2.98 35.87 11.72
CA GLY A 115 2.72 37.33 11.64
C GLY A 115 2.39 37.85 13.03
N ASP A 116 2.11 39.20 13.12
CA ASP A 116 1.86 39.88 14.38
C ASP A 116 0.70 39.30 15.21
N ARG A 117 -0.19 38.52 14.58
CA ARG A 117 -1.41 37.98 15.20
C ARG A 117 -1.39 36.49 15.44
N GLY A 118 -0.28 35.79 15.14
CA GLY A 118 -0.15 34.38 15.42
C GLY A 118 0.64 33.57 14.39
N LEU A 119 0.55 32.26 14.55
CA LEU A 119 1.20 31.24 13.72
C LEU A 119 0.13 30.31 13.15
N THR A 120 0.20 30.06 11.84
CA THR A 120 -0.61 29.04 11.16
C THR A 120 0.28 27.93 10.63
N LEU A 121 -0.03 26.68 10.97
CA LEU A 121 0.60 25.49 10.41
C LEU A 121 -0.40 24.79 9.49
N ILE A 122 0.09 24.30 8.34
CA ILE A 122 -0.66 23.45 7.42
C ILE A 122 0.10 22.15 7.27
N GLU A 123 -0.57 21.05 7.53
CA GLU A 123 -0.06 19.69 7.37
C GLU A 123 -1.03 18.86 6.53
N MET A 124 -0.49 17.93 5.73
CA MET A 124 -1.28 17.00 4.95
C MET A 124 -1.77 15.87 5.85
N GLY A 125 -3.08 15.58 5.79
CA GLY A 125 -3.70 14.46 6.49
C GLY A 125 -4.17 13.37 5.52
N PRO A 126 -4.31 12.10 5.98
CA PRO A 126 -4.80 11.02 5.15
C PRO A 126 -6.29 11.16 4.82
N PHE A 127 -6.68 10.71 3.64
CA PHE A 127 -8.09 10.47 3.29
C PHE A 127 -8.63 9.18 3.90
N GLY A 128 -7.76 8.19 4.09
CA GLY A 128 -8.10 6.85 4.59
C GLY A 128 -7.88 5.77 3.54
N VAL A 129 -8.94 5.05 3.14
CA VAL A 129 -8.88 4.06 2.07
C VAL A 129 -9.22 4.72 0.73
N ILE A 130 -8.33 4.58 -0.25
CA ILE A 130 -8.47 5.19 -1.57
C ILE A 130 -8.77 4.11 -2.61
N GLY A 131 -9.84 4.30 -3.39
CA GLY A 131 -10.12 3.48 -4.58
C GLY A 131 -9.30 3.97 -5.78
N ALA A 132 -8.64 3.06 -6.50
CA ALA A 132 -7.80 3.39 -7.64
C ALA A 132 -8.04 2.44 -8.83
N ILE A 133 -8.51 2.98 -9.95
CA ILE A 133 -8.64 2.25 -11.23
C ILE A 133 -7.34 2.43 -11.99
N THR A 134 -6.74 1.32 -12.46
CA THR A 134 -5.43 1.35 -13.11
C THR A 134 -5.47 0.88 -14.57
N PRO A 135 -4.65 1.49 -15.46
CA PRO A 135 -4.65 1.19 -16.88
C PRO A 135 -3.89 -0.12 -17.21
N CYS A 136 -4.09 -0.63 -18.43
CA CYS A 136 -3.28 -1.74 -18.95
C CYS A 136 -1.92 -1.30 -19.52
N THR A 137 -1.72 -0.03 -19.83
CA THR A 137 -0.48 0.48 -20.45
C THR A 137 0.73 0.47 -19.51
N ASN A 138 0.51 0.75 -18.23
CA ASN A 138 1.54 0.76 -17.19
C ASN A 138 0.99 0.12 -15.90
N PRO A 139 0.67 -1.18 -15.90
CA PRO A 139 -0.08 -1.80 -14.82
C PRO A 139 0.70 -1.83 -13.49
N SER A 140 1.89 -2.39 -13.48
CA SER A 140 2.75 -2.45 -12.30
C SER A 140 3.26 -1.07 -11.89
N GLU A 141 3.70 -0.27 -12.85
CA GLU A 141 4.26 1.05 -12.60
C GLU A 141 3.25 1.97 -11.89
N THR A 142 1.98 1.93 -12.32
CA THR A 142 0.91 2.74 -11.71
C THR A 142 0.60 2.28 -10.29
N ILE A 143 0.51 0.97 -10.04
CA ILE A 143 0.27 0.42 -8.71
C ILE A 143 1.40 0.81 -7.75
N LEU A 144 2.64 0.64 -8.17
CA LEU A 144 3.82 0.95 -7.36
C LEU A 144 3.91 2.45 -7.03
N CYS A 145 3.76 3.30 -8.05
CA CYS A 145 3.79 4.76 -7.90
C CYS A 145 2.67 5.24 -6.95
N ASN A 146 1.43 4.82 -7.21
CA ASN A 146 0.27 5.23 -6.41
C ASN A 146 0.39 4.72 -4.97
N THR A 147 0.83 3.48 -4.76
CA THR A 147 0.99 2.94 -3.40
C THR A 147 2.02 3.74 -2.61
N MET A 148 3.18 4.08 -3.19
CA MET A 148 4.20 4.87 -2.48
C MET A 148 3.68 6.26 -2.08
N GLY A 149 3.07 7.00 -3.03
CA GLY A 149 2.54 8.33 -2.73
C GLY A 149 1.38 8.32 -1.73
N MET A 150 0.46 7.37 -1.87
CA MET A 150 -0.69 7.25 -0.97
C MET A 150 -0.28 6.79 0.44
N LEU A 151 0.67 5.84 0.53
CA LEU A 151 1.25 5.41 1.80
C LEU A 151 2.02 6.54 2.49
N ALA A 152 2.78 7.34 1.74
CA ALA A 152 3.46 8.51 2.26
C ALA A 152 2.47 9.46 2.95
N GLY A 153 1.31 9.70 2.34
CA GLY A 153 0.20 10.46 2.92
C GLY A 153 -0.58 9.76 4.03
N GLY A 154 -0.23 8.52 4.40
CA GLY A 154 -0.89 7.76 5.47
C GLY A 154 -2.17 7.02 5.05
N ASN A 155 -2.33 6.72 3.76
CA ASN A 155 -3.50 6.05 3.19
C ASN A 155 -3.21 4.59 2.85
N THR A 156 -4.26 3.79 2.68
CA THR A 156 -4.24 2.48 2.02
C THR A 156 -5.02 2.52 0.71
N VAL A 157 -4.81 1.54 -0.16
CA VAL A 157 -5.35 1.59 -1.53
C VAL A 157 -6.07 0.30 -1.90
N VAL A 158 -7.27 0.44 -2.47
CA VAL A 158 -8.00 -0.64 -3.14
C VAL A 158 -7.87 -0.43 -4.64
N PHE A 159 -7.16 -1.32 -5.31
CA PHE A 159 -6.98 -1.26 -6.75
C PHE A 159 -8.04 -2.06 -7.49
N ASN A 160 -8.53 -1.50 -8.59
CA ASN A 160 -9.28 -2.23 -9.61
C ASN A 160 -8.50 -2.19 -10.92
N PRO A 161 -7.62 -3.18 -11.17
CA PRO A 161 -6.80 -3.25 -12.36
C PRO A 161 -7.61 -3.47 -13.63
N HIS A 162 -7.06 -2.98 -14.76
CA HIS A 162 -7.63 -3.27 -16.06
C HIS A 162 -7.64 -4.80 -16.34
N PRO A 163 -8.73 -5.37 -16.88
CA PRO A 163 -8.84 -6.83 -17.11
C PRO A 163 -7.74 -7.44 -18.00
N ALA A 164 -7.10 -6.65 -18.85
CA ALA A 164 -5.97 -7.11 -19.69
C ALA A 164 -4.60 -7.08 -18.98
N ALA A 165 -4.54 -6.79 -17.67
CA ALA A 165 -3.28 -6.65 -16.94
C ALA A 165 -3.37 -7.17 -15.50
N ILE A 166 -4.15 -8.22 -15.28
CA ILE A 166 -4.46 -8.75 -13.93
C ILE A 166 -3.23 -9.35 -13.26
N LYS A 167 -2.48 -10.21 -13.96
CA LYS A 167 -1.34 -10.94 -13.40
C LYS A 167 -0.21 -10.00 -12.99
N THR A 168 0.12 -9.06 -13.88
CA THR A 168 1.15 -8.04 -13.62
C THR A 168 0.76 -7.14 -12.45
N SER A 169 -0.51 -6.78 -12.36
CA SER A 169 -1.06 -5.96 -11.28
C SER A 169 -1.03 -6.70 -9.94
N ILE A 170 -1.46 -7.96 -9.90
CA ILE A 170 -1.41 -8.80 -8.70
C ILE A 170 0.03 -8.97 -8.22
N PHE A 171 0.99 -9.17 -9.13
CA PHE A 171 2.39 -9.26 -8.77
C PHE A 171 2.89 -8.00 -8.06
N ALA A 172 2.56 -6.82 -8.59
CA ALA A 172 2.94 -5.54 -7.98
C ALA A 172 2.28 -5.34 -6.60
N ILE A 173 1.01 -5.73 -6.42
CA ILE A 173 0.29 -5.67 -5.15
C ILE A 173 0.92 -6.60 -4.10
N ASN A 174 1.27 -7.83 -4.48
CA ASN A 174 1.98 -8.75 -3.59
C ASN A 174 3.32 -8.16 -3.15
N LEU A 175 4.10 -7.60 -4.10
CA LEU A 175 5.41 -7.02 -3.86
C LEU A 175 5.36 -5.89 -2.82
N VAL A 176 4.38 -4.99 -2.91
CA VAL A 176 4.27 -3.86 -1.95
C VAL A 176 3.82 -4.33 -0.56
N ASN A 177 2.95 -5.34 -0.47
CA ASN A 177 2.55 -5.90 0.82
C ASN A 177 3.69 -6.69 1.48
N GLU A 178 4.45 -7.46 0.70
CA GLU A 178 5.67 -8.11 1.20
C GLU A 178 6.68 -7.09 1.72
N ALA A 179 6.90 -5.98 0.99
CA ALA A 179 7.78 -4.90 1.44
C ALA A 179 7.31 -4.27 2.75
N SER A 180 5.99 -4.10 2.90
CA SER A 180 5.40 -3.60 4.15
C SER A 180 5.68 -4.53 5.31
N LEU A 181 5.39 -5.82 5.15
CA LEU A 181 5.61 -6.83 6.19
C LEU A 181 7.09 -6.94 6.58
N GLU A 182 8.01 -6.99 5.62
CA GLU A 182 9.46 -7.04 5.86
C GLU A 182 9.98 -5.81 6.62
N SER A 183 9.30 -4.68 6.47
CA SER A 183 9.66 -3.41 7.14
C SER A 183 8.92 -3.20 8.47
N GLY A 184 8.16 -4.21 8.95
CA GLY A 184 7.38 -4.14 10.18
C GLY A 184 6.08 -3.35 10.06
N GLY A 185 5.60 -3.12 8.84
CA GLY A 185 4.29 -2.54 8.55
C GLY A 185 3.17 -3.60 8.48
N PRO A 186 1.91 -3.17 8.30
CA PRO A 186 0.78 -4.06 8.14
C PRO A 186 0.76 -4.72 6.75
N ASP A 187 0.13 -5.90 6.66
CA ASP A 187 -0.33 -6.43 5.38
C ASP A 187 -1.52 -5.60 4.85
N ASN A 188 -1.86 -5.76 3.57
CA ASN A 188 -3.04 -5.15 2.94
C ASN A 188 -3.00 -3.60 2.85
N ILE A 189 -1.81 -3.02 2.73
CA ILE A 189 -1.66 -1.60 2.40
C ILE A 189 -2.12 -1.29 0.98
N ALA A 190 -2.04 -2.27 0.09
CA ALA A 190 -2.55 -2.27 -1.27
C ALA A 190 -3.33 -3.57 -1.49
N VAL A 191 -4.57 -3.48 -1.93
CA VAL A 191 -5.43 -4.64 -2.11
C VAL A 191 -6.13 -4.64 -3.48
N THR A 192 -6.57 -5.82 -3.91
CA THR A 192 -7.36 -6.03 -5.14
C THR A 192 -8.18 -7.30 -5.05
N VAL A 193 -8.94 -7.60 -6.09
CA VAL A 193 -9.63 -8.88 -6.27
C VAL A 193 -8.96 -9.74 -7.33
N GLU A 194 -9.17 -11.07 -7.24
CA GLU A 194 -8.62 -12.04 -8.21
C GLU A 194 -9.12 -11.79 -9.64
N LYS A 195 -10.35 -11.29 -9.78
CA LYS A 195 -11.02 -11.06 -11.06
C LYS A 195 -11.62 -9.65 -11.12
N PRO A 196 -10.79 -8.62 -11.31
CA PRO A 196 -11.29 -7.27 -11.48
C PRO A 196 -12.12 -7.15 -12.77
N THR A 197 -13.25 -6.45 -12.67
CA THR A 197 -14.17 -6.18 -13.78
C THR A 197 -14.57 -4.71 -13.79
N LEU A 198 -15.29 -4.27 -14.83
CA LEU A 198 -15.88 -2.93 -14.86
C LEU A 198 -16.94 -2.77 -13.75
N GLU A 199 -17.64 -3.84 -13.40
CA GLU A 199 -18.66 -3.83 -12.35
C GLU A 199 -18.05 -3.65 -10.95
N THR A 200 -16.84 -4.17 -10.72
CA THR A 200 -16.13 -3.98 -9.45
C THR A 200 -15.58 -2.56 -9.25
N SER A 201 -15.78 -1.68 -10.25
CA SER A 201 -15.43 -0.25 -10.16
C SER A 201 -16.58 0.62 -9.63
N ASN A 202 -17.78 0.05 -9.51
CA ASN A 202 -18.99 0.73 -9.02
C ASN A 202 -19.25 0.40 -7.55
#